data_a55a6a76b13d8801af493d4a4fa12d31
#
_entry.id   a55a6a76b13d8801af493d4a4fa12d31
#
_cell.length_a   1.000
_cell.length_b   1.000
_cell.length_c   1.000
_cell.angle_alpha   90.00
_cell.angle_beta   90.00
_cell.angle_gamma   90.00
#
_symmetry.space_group_name_H-M   'P 1'
#
loop_
_entity.id
_entity.type
_entity.pdbx_description
1 polymer ?
#
loop_
_entity_poly.entity_id
_entity_poly.type
_entity_poly.pdbx_seq_one_letter_code
_entity_poly.pdbx_strand_id
1 'polypeptide(L)'
;KEDNFWEHGSGPCGPCSEIYYDRGEKYGCGKPGCTVGCECDRYMEIWNNVFSQFDNDGHGNYSELKQKNIDTGMGLERLACIVQDVDSMFDIDTLKALRDQVCEIAGVSYGDNESTDVSLRVITDHVRSVSFMISDGIMPSNEGRGYVLRRLLRRACRHGRLLNIAPGFLTDLAATVIEGSKDGYPELEEKKDFIMNVIRKEEEQFEKTIDQGLVILNEMKEKMAEEGTKTLSGEDAFKLYDTYGFPIDLTKEILEEEGIDIDEEGFKAAMEVQRQTARKARKATNYMGADATVYESIDPSVTSKFVGYEHLEYESKITVLTTEDEIVDALSDGERGTIFVDETPFYATSGGQEADHGVIKCGDGEFVVEDVKKMLGGKIGHIGYMAKGMMKVGDQVTLTVDPQRRVLCARNHSATHLLQKALRTVLGTHVEPVSYTHLRAH
;
A
#
# COMPACT_ATOMS: atom_id res chain seq x y z
N LYS A 1 14.95 9.16 27.17
CA LYS A 1 14.70 9.63 25.81
C LYS A 1 14.09 8.51 24.95
N GLU A 2 14.43 7.26 25.23
CA GLU A 2 13.94 6.10 24.47
C GLU A 2 12.41 5.95 24.59
N ASP A 3 11.83 6.15 25.76
CA ASP A 3 10.39 5.92 26.00
C ASP A 3 9.55 7.21 26.01
N ASN A 4 10.16 8.39 26.08
CA ASN A 4 9.46 9.67 26.24
C ASN A 4 9.82 10.70 25.17
N PHE A 5 10.18 10.24 23.98
CA PHE A 5 10.46 11.09 22.83
C PHE A 5 10.01 10.38 21.55
N TRP A 6 9.22 11.04 20.75
CA TRP A 6 8.74 10.52 19.48
C TRP A 6 9.44 11.20 18.31
N GLU A 7 9.77 10.43 17.30
CA GLU A 7 10.27 10.89 16.00
C GLU A 7 9.95 9.86 14.93
N HIS A 8 9.74 10.31 13.71
CA HIS A 8 9.48 9.44 12.58
C HIS A 8 10.28 9.92 11.36
N GLY A 9 11.52 9.46 11.24
CA GLY A 9 12.44 9.89 10.19
C GLY A 9 12.78 11.38 10.30
N SER A 10 12.54 12.15 9.25
CA SER A 10 12.69 13.61 9.23
C SER A 10 11.35 14.31 9.44
N GLY A 11 11.39 15.53 10.00
CA GLY A 11 10.21 16.36 10.25
C GLY A 11 9.91 16.60 11.73
N PRO A 12 8.67 17.00 12.07
CA PRO A 12 8.29 17.29 13.44
C PRO A 12 8.57 16.15 14.40
N CYS A 13 9.07 16.46 15.58
CA CYS A 13 9.35 15.51 16.65
C CYS A 13 9.36 16.21 18.02
N GLY A 14 9.39 15.43 19.10
CA GLY A 14 9.46 16.00 20.43
C GLY A 14 9.22 15.02 21.58
N PRO A 15 9.18 15.50 22.82
CA PRO A 15 8.89 14.66 23.97
C PRO A 15 7.45 14.17 23.96
N CYS A 16 7.18 13.05 24.64
CA CYS A 16 5.85 12.59 24.98
C CYS A 16 5.74 12.32 26.48
N SER A 17 4.50 12.34 26.96
CA SER A 17 4.18 12.08 28.38
C SER A 17 2.92 11.22 28.42
N GLU A 18 3.01 10.08 29.08
CA GLU A 18 1.95 9.09 29.15
C GLU A 18 1.30 9.08 30.53
N ILE A 19 0.00 8.85 30.58
CA ILE A 19 -0.78 8.71 31.81
C ILE A 19 -1.19 7.26 31.93
N TYR A 20 -0.74 6.64 33.02
CA TYR A 20 -1.05 5.25 33.35
C TYR A 20 -2.04 5.17 34.51
N TYR A 21 -2.92 4.18 34.45
CA TYR A 21 -3.79 3.80 35.56
C TYR A 21 -3.26 2.54 36.21
N ASP A 22 -3.02 2.58 37.54
CA ASP A 22 -2.65 1.40 38.33
C ASP A 22 -3.92 0.59 38.65
N ARG A 23 -4.09 -0.54 38.03
CA ARG A 23 -5.23 -1.47 38.20
C ARG A 23 -5.10 -2.31 39.48
N GLY A 24 -4.01 -2.17 40.18
CA GLY A 24 -3.73 -2.89 41.42
C GLY A 24 -2.92 -4.18 41.24
N GLU A 25 -2.49 -4.73 42.38
CA GLU A 25 -1.55 -5.86 42.41
C GLU A 25 -2.10 -7.15 41.77
N LYS A 26 -3.43 -7.32 41.73
CA LYS A 26 -4.05 -8.50 41.11
C LYS A 26 -3.71 -8.67 39.62
N TYR A 27 -3.38 -7.58 38.94
CA TYR A 27 -2.99 -7.57 37.53
C TYR A 27 -1.47 -7.51 37.32
N GLY A 28 -0.70 -7.46 38.42
CA GLY A 28 0.75 -7.40 38.40
C GLY A 28 1.40 -8.74 38.08
N CYS A 29 2.64 -8.68 37.56
CA CYS A 29 3.43 -9.86 37.28
C CYS A 29 3.95 -10.60 38.53
N GLY A 30 3.68 -10.12 39.75
CA GLY A 30 4.15 -10.67 41.01
C GLY A 30 5.68 -10.54 41.24
N LYS A 31 6.41 -9.88 40.39
CA LYS A 31 7.85 -9.68 40.51
C LYS A 31 8.18 -8.47 41.37
N PRO A 32 9.23 -8.52 42.20
CA PRO A 32 9.74 -7.32 42.90
C PRO A 32 10.13 -6.25 41.87
N GLY A 33 9.71 -4.99 42.12
CA GLY A 33 10.00 -3.87 41.23
C GLY A 33 9.02 -3.70 40.08
N CYS A 34 7.86 -4.35 40.11
CA CYS A 34 6.77 -4.05 39.18
C CYS A 34 6.38 -2.56 39.24
N THR A 35 6.58 -1.84 38.16
CA THR A 35 6.34 -0.40 38.03
C THR A 35 5.83 -0.07 36.62
N VAL A 36 5.56 1.20 36.35
CA VAL A 36 5.26 1.70 35.00
C VAL A 36 6.36 1.27 34.03
N GLY A 37 5.98 0.77 32.86
CA GLY A 37 6.87 0.16 31.87
C GLY A 37 7.06 -1.36 32.04
N CYS A 38 6.44 -1.99 33.05
CA CYS A 38 6.34 -3.44 33.12
C CYS A 38 5.32 -3.94 32.07
N GLU A 39 5.64 -5.05 31.38
CA GLU A 39 4.78 -5.68 30.35
C GLU A 39 3.53 -6.38 30.92
N CYS A 40 3.25 -6.25 32.23
CA CYS A 40 2.05 -6.80 32.85
C CYS A 40 0.86 -5.84 32.75
N ASP A 41 -0.36 -6.36 32.98
CA ASP A 41 -1.61 -5.62 32.86
C ASP A 41 -1.90 -4.65 34.02
N ARG A 42 -0.99 -4.50 34.99
CA ARG A 42 -1.20 -3.65 36.16
C ARG A 42 -1.25 -2.17 35.78
N TYR A 43 -0.27 -1.69 35.02
CA TYR A 43 -0.18 -0.29 34.63
C TYR A 43 -0.68 -0.13 33.20
N MET A 44 -1.94 0.27 33.06
CA MET A 44 -2.56 0.47 31.74
C MET A 44 -2.39 1.92 31.31
N GLU A 45 -1.66 2.14 30.21
CA GLU A 45 -1.59 3.45 29.57
C GLU A 45 -2.97 3.82 29.00
N ILE A 46 -3.50 4.95 29.44
CA ILE A 46 -4.81 5.45 29.01
C ILE A 46 -4.72 6.67 28.13
N TRP A 47 -3.67 7.48 28.27
CA TRP A 47 -3.55 8.73 27.57
C TRP A 47 -2.09 9.06 27.27
N ASN A 48 -1.81 9.48 26.04
CA ASN A 48 -0.50 9.97 25.62
C ASN A 48 -0.60 11.42 25.19
N ASN A 49 0.25 12.28 25.73
CA ASN A 49 0.41 13.68 25.34
C ASN A 49 1.70 13.80 24.53
N VAL A 50 1.57 14.09 23.25
CA VAL A 50 2.66 14.16 22.28
C VAL A 50 2.95 15.62 21.98
N PHE A 51 4.21 16.03 22.19
CA PHE A 51 4.64 17.41 21.97
C PHE A 51 5.43 17.50 20.66
N SER A 52 4.95 18.27 19.69
CA SER A 52 5.71 18.66 18.51
C SER A 52 6.50 19.94 18.82
N GLN A 53 7.75 19.77 19.19
CA GLN A 53 8.61 20.86 19.64
C GLN A 53 9.77 21.15 18.69
N PHE A 54 10.28 20.12 18.04
CA PHE A 54 11.47 20.18 17.19
C PHE A 54 11.17 19.72 15.77
N ASP A 55 12.02 20.14 14.84
CA ASP A 55 12.12 19.63 13.48
C ASP A 55 13.44 18.87 13.34
N ASN A 56 13.35 17.58 12.96
CA ASN A 56 14.49 16.71 12.72
C ASN A 56 14.84 16.72 11.23
N ASP A 57 16.07 17.06 10.89
CA ASP A 57 16.57 17.08 9.51
C ASP A 57 16.83 15.68 8.90
N GLY A 58 16.58 14.60 9.64
CA GLY A 58 16.87 13.22 9.26
C GLY A 58 18.34 12.81 9.45
N HIS A 59 19.20 13.71 9.91
CA HIS A 59 20.63 13.47 10.21
C HIS A 59 20.94 13.56 11.70
N GLY A 60 19.91 13.68 12.54
CA GLY A 60 20.03 13.76 14.00
C GLY A 60 20.22 15.19 14.53
N ASN A 61 20.05 16.22 13.71
CA ASN A 61 20.03 17.59 14.17
C ASN A 61 18.58 18.05 14.38
N TYR A 62 18.34 18.70 15.52
CA TYR A 62 17.02 19.15 15.93
C TYR A 62 17.02 20.68 16.02
N SER A 63 16.12 21.33 15.28
CA SER A 63 15.85 22.75 15.41
C SER A 63 14.47 22.98 16.04
N GLU A 64 14.29 24.08 16.80
CA GLU A 64 12.97 24.37 17.35
C GLU A 64 11.97 24.76 16.29
N LEU A 65 10.76 24.17 16.37
CA LEU A 65 9.63 24.58 15.54
C LEU A 65 9.20 26.01 15.87
N LYS A 66 8.89 26.80 14.85
CA LYS A 66 8.34 28.15 15.03
C LYS A 66 6.99 28.13 15.74
N GLN A 67 6.18 27.13 15.45
CA GLN A 67 4.91 26.86 16.12
C GLN A 67 4.98 25.48 16.77
N LYS A 68 4.89 25.45 18.09
CA LYS A 68 4.87 24.21 18.88
C LYS A 68 3.42 23.78 19.08
N ASN A 69 3.17 22.49 19.01
CA ASN A 69 1.85 21.89 19.15
C ASN A 69 1.88 20.79 20.21
N ILE A 70 0.70 20.49 20.74
CA ILE A 70 0.46 19.32 21.60
C ILE A 70 -0.68 18.54 20.94
N ASP A 71 -0.40 17.29 20.59
CA ASP A 71 -1.40 16.32 20.16
C ASP A 71 -1.60 15.31 21.29
N THR A 72 -2.85 14.95 21.55
CA THR A 72 -3.15 13.96 22.59
C THR A 72 -3.88 12.78 22.00
N GLY A 73 -3.54 11.57 22.47
CA GLY A 73 -4.22 10.34 22.10
C GLY A 73 -4.68 9.58 23.33
N MET A 74 -5.96 9.15 23.34
CA MET A 74 -6.51 8.36 24.42
C MET A 74 -7.13 7.09 23.85
N GLY A 75 -6.81 5.93 24.45
CA GLY A 75 -7.43 4.65 24.08
C GLY A 75 -8.85 4.55 24.63
N LEU A 76 -9.87 4.63 23.78
CA LEU A 76 -11.28 4.53 24.19
C LEU A 76 -11.55 3.22 24.93
N GLU A 77 -11.12 2.11 24.39
CA GLU A 77 -11.33 0.78 24.97
C GLU A 77 -10.56 0.61 26.29
N ARG A 78 -9.36 1.17 26.40
CA ARG A 78 -8.59 1.15 27.64
C ARG A 78 -9.29 1.96 28.73
N LEU A 79 -9.78 3.15 28.39
CA LEU A 79 -10.55 3.98 29.30
C LEU A 79 -11.85 3.31 29.72
N ALA A 80 -12.60 2.73 28.76
CA ALA A 80 -13.83 2.01 29.01
C ALA A 80 -13.61 0.80 29.95
N CYS A 81 -12.51 0.05 29.75
CA CYS A 81 -12.13 -1.06 30.62
C CYS A 81 -11.97 -0.63 32.09
N ILE A 82 -11.37 0.53 32.32
CA ILE A 82 -11.19 1.09 33.66
C ILE A 82 -12.51 1.59 34.25
N VAL A 83 -13.29 2.36 33.47
CA VAL A 83 -14.56 2.96 33.95
C VAL A 83 -15.62 1.90 34.21
N GLN A 84 -15.65 0.83 33.42
CA GLN A 84 -16.56 -0.30 33.60
C GLN A 84 -16.05 -1.31 34.64
N ASP A 85 -14.83 -1.15 35.14
CA ASP A 85 -14.17 -2.03 36.13
C ASP A 85 -14.19 -3.51 35.68
N VAL A 86 -13.76 -3.74 34.43
CA VAL A 86 -13.67 -5.07 33.83
C VAL A 86 -12.24 -5.56 33.67
N ASP A 87 -12.05 -6.88 33.61
CA ASP A 87 -10.71 -7.49 33.62
C ASP A 87 -9.94 -7.35 32.30
N SER A 88 -10.64 -7.29 31.18
CA SER A 88 -10.06 -7.20 29.85
C SER A 88 -10.80 -6.17 28.98
N MET A 89 -10.11 -5.59 28.00
CA MET A 89 -10.77 -4.78 26.98
C MET A 89 -11.84 -5.57 26.19
N PHE A 90 -11.70 -6.88 26.10
CA PHE A 90 -12.72 -7.75 25.49
C PHE A 90 -13.96 -7.95 26.34
N ASP A 91 -13.97 -7.45 27.60
CA ASP A 91 -15.11 -7.51 28.52
C ASP A 91 -15.89 -6.18 28.56
N ILE A 92 -15.43 -5.12 27.90
CA ILE A 92 -16.21 -3.89 27.76
C ILE A 92 -17.48 -4.15 26.93
N ASP A 93 -18.52 -3.41 27.21
CA ASP A 93 -19.86 -3.61 26.63
C ASP A 93 -19.87 -3.83 25.11
N THR A 94 -19.17 -3.00 24.35
CA THR A 94 -19.13 -3.05 22.88
C THR A 94 -18.40 -4.28 22.35
N LEU A 95 -17.25 -4.63 22.92
CA LEU A 95 -16.46 -5.79 22.47
C LEU A 95 -17.01 -7.10 23.02
N LYS A 96 -17.56 -7.07 24.25
CA LYS A 96 -18.17 -8.24 24.88
C LYS A 96 -19.33 -8.79 24.06
N ALA A 97 -20.23 -7.92 23.59
CA ALA A 97 -21.38 -8.35 22.76
C ALA A 97 -20.90 -9.10 21.49
N LEU A 98 -19.86 -8.60 20.82
CA LEU A 98 -19.29 -9.25 19.64
C LEU A 98 -18.59 -10.57 20.01
N ARG A 99 -17.77 -10.59 21.06
CA ARG A 99 -17.09 -11.79 21.55
C ARG A 99 -18.10 -12.88 21.96
N ASP A 100 -19.15 -12.51 22.69
CA ASP A 100 -20.16 -13.45 23.13
C ASP A 100 -20.92 -14.07 21.94
N GLN A 101 -21.13 -13.31 20.87
CA GLN A 101 -21.68 -13.84 19.61
C GLN A 101 -20.72 -14.85 18.96
N VAL A 102 -19.39 -14.58 18.95
CA VAL A 102 -18.41 -15.56 18.46
C VAL A 102 -18.47 -16.84 19.31
N CYS A 103 -18.59 -16.72 20.65
CA CYS A 103 -18.75 -17.86 21.54
C CYS A 103 -20.01 -18.68 21.21
N GLU A 104 -21.14 -18.02 20.96
CA GLU A 104 -22.39 -18.67 20.58
C GLU A 104 -22.28 -19.45 19.28
N ILE A 105 -21.70 -18.82 18.24
CA ILE A 105 -21.47 -19.45 16.92
C ILE A 105 -20.54 -20.66 17.05
N ALA A 106 -19.49 -20.55 17.86
CA ALA A 106 -18.52 -21.62 18.08
C ALA A 106 -18.97 -22.71 19.05
N GLY A 107 -20.02 -22.44 19.85
CA GLY A 107 -20.48 -23.34 20.89
C GLY A 107 -19.50 -23.51 22.07
N VAL A 108 -18.74 -22.46 22.41
CA VAL A 108 -17.71 -22.43 23.46
C VAL A 108 -17.94 -21.29 24.45
N SER A 109 -17.31 -21.38 25.62
CA SER A 109 -17.35 -20.31 26.63
C SER A 109 -16.02 -19.63 26.74
N TYR A 110 -16.02 -18.31 26.86
CA TYR A 110 -14.82 -17.53 27.11
C TYR A 110 -14.32 -17.73 28.53
N GLY A 111 -13.03 -17.98 28.69
CA GLY A 111 -12.38 -18.26 29.98
C GLY A 111 -12.17 -19.74 30.28
N ASP A 112 -12.71 -20.66 29.49
CA ASP A 112 -12.57 -22.10 29.71
C ASP A 112 -11.22 -22.64 29.22
N ASN A 113 -10.67 -22.07 28.16
CA ASN A 113 -9.42 -22.54 27.55
C ASN A 113 -8.67 -21.36 26.89
N GLU A 114 -7.39 -21.21 27.24
CA GLU A 114 -6.57 -20.10 26.78
C GLU A 114 -6.41 -20.04 25.25
N SER A 115 -6.20 -21.17 24.57
CA SER A 115 -6.08 -21.20 23.11
C SER A 115 -7.37 -20.86 22.39
N THR A 116 -8.52 -21.29 22.97
CA THR A 116 -9.85 -20.90 22.49
C THR A 116 -10.08 -19.41 22.69
N ASP A 117 -9.69 -18.86 23.84
CA ASP A 117 -9.82 -17.44 24.16
C ASP A 117 -8.98 -16.56 23.23
N VAL A 118 -7.78 -17.00 22.86
CA VAL A 118 -6.97 -16.31 21.84
C VAL A 118 -7.74 -16.22 20.53
N SER A 119 -8.31 -17.32 20.05
CA SER A 119 -9.08 -17.35 18.81
C SER A 119 -10.31 -16.44 18.87
N LEU A 120 -11.03 -16.45 19.99
CA LEU A 120 -12.20 -15.58 20.21
C LEU A 120 -11.81 -14.09 20.17
N ARG A 121 -10.70 -13.72 20.81
CA ARG A 121 -10.18 -12.35 20.81
C ARG A 121 -9.72 -11.91 19.42
N VAL A 122 -9.00 -12.76 18.70
CA VAL A 122 -8.52 -12.47 17.34
C VAL A 122 -9.71 -12.21 16.40
N ILE A 123 -10.73 -13.06 16.41
CA ILE A 123 -11.90 -12.88 15.56
C ILE A 123 -12.62 -11.58 15.90
N THR A 124 -12.84 -11.30 17.19
CA THR A 124 -13.51 -10.09 17.68
C THR A 124 -12.80 -8.82 17.23
N ASP A 125 -11.49 -8.75 17.47
CA ASP A 125 -10.65 -7.59 17.08
C ASP A 125 -10.62 -7.39 15.57
N HIS A 126 -10.39 -8.47 14.83
CA HIS A 126 -10.16 -8.37 13.39
C HIS A 126 -11.43 -8.05 12.62
N VAL A 127 -12.59 -8.63 12.96
CA VAL A 127 -13.83 -8.32 12.24
C VAL A 127 -14.26 -6.87 12.47
N ARG A 128 -14.06 -6.34 13.69
CA ARG A 128 -14.28 -4.92 13.96
C ARG A 128 -13.37 -4.05 13.11
N SER A 129 -12.06 -4.29 13.16
CA SER A 129 -11.06 -3.53 12.41
C SER A 129 -11.34 -3.57 10.89
N VAL A 130 -11.63 -4.75 10.34
CA VAL A 130 -11.95 -4.93 8.91
C VAL A 130 -13.20 -4.15 8.51
N SER A 131 -14.26 -4.16 9.33
CA SER A 131 -15.51 -3.45 9.04
C SER A 131 -15.27 -1.94 8.92
N PHE A 132 -14.50 -1.35 9.84
CA PHE A 132 -14.14 0.07 9.80
C PHE A 132 -13.21 0.37 8.61
N MET A 133 -12.17 -0.43 8.36
CA MET A 133 -11.27 -0.23 7.23
C MET A 133 -12.02 -0.21 5.88
N ILE A 134 -12.99 -1.11 5.68
CA ILE A 134 -13.80 -1.14 4.46
C ILE A 134 -14.71 0.10 4.39
N SER A 135 -15.30 0.51 5.51
CA SER A 135 -16.08 1.75 5.57
C SER A 135 -15.26 2.97 5.17
N ASP A 136 -13.99 3.01 5.55
CA ASP A 136 -13.02 4.07 5.18
C ASP A 136 -12.49 3.95 3.74
N GLY A 137 -13.01 3.00 2.95
CA GLY A 137 -12.69 2.84 1.53
C GLY A 137 -11.46 1.97 1.25
N ILE A 138 -10.93 1.24 2.24
CA ILE A 138 -9.83 0.29 2.01
C ILE A 138 -10.40 -1.00 1.43
N MET A 139 -9.82 -1.46 0.31
CA MET A 139 -10.21 -2.71 -0.35
C MET A 139 -9.12 -3.76 -0.20
N PRO A 140 -9.49 -5.07 -0.10
CA PRO A 140 -8.51 -6.15 -0.08
C PRO A 140 -7.60 -6.11 -1.30
N SER A 141 -6.29 -6.12 -1.10
CA SER A 141 -5.29 -6.12 -2.17
C SER A 141 -4.05 -6.90 -1.77
N ASN A 142 -3.07 -7.02 -2.69
CA ASN A 142 -1.80 -7.70 -2.42
C ASN A 142 -0.72 -6.77 -1.87
N GLU A 143 -0.98 -5.47 -1.80
CA GLU A 143 0.02 -4.46 -1.40
C GLU A 143 -0.62 -3.36 -0.53
N GLY A 144 0.23 -2.68 0.24
CA GLY A 144 -0.16 -1.51 1.02
C GLY A 144 -1.24 -1.79 2.08
N ARG A 145 -2.15 -0.83 2.29
CA ARG A 145 -3.20 -0.93 3.31
C ARG A 145 -4.19 -2.06 3.04
N GLY A 146 -4.49 -2.34 1.78
CA GLY A 146 -5.40 -3.42 1.41
C GLY A 146 -4.83 -4.81 1.70
N TYR A 147 -3.50 -4.97 1.69
CA TYR A 147 -2.85 -6.19 2.14
C TYR A 147 -3.07 -6.42 3.65
N VAL A 148 -2.96 -5.37 4.46
CA VAL A 148 -3.21 -5.46 5.90
C VAL A 148 -4.66 -5.89 6.17
N LEU A 149 -5.63 -5.28 5.50
CA LEU A 149 -7.04 -5.66 5.59
C LEU A 149 -7.25 -7.13 5.22
N ARG A 150 -6.70 -7.58 4.09
CA ARG A 150 -6.79 -8.97 3.64
C ARG A 150 -6.18 -9.94 4.65
N ARG A 151 -5.03 -9.59 5.23
CA ARG A 151 -4.36 -10.39 6.26
C ARG A 151 -5.21 -10.55 7.50
N LEU A 152 -5.79 -9.46 8.04
CA LEU A 152 -6.66 -9.51 9.21
C LEU A 152 -7.89 -10.39 8.95
N LEU A 153 -8.53 -10.24 7.80
CA LEU A 153 -9.71 -11.02 7.43
C LEU A 153 -9.38 -12.52 7.34
N ARG A 154 -8.31 -12.88 6.66
CA ARG A 154 -7.87 -14.27 6.51
C ARG A 154 -7.44 -14.88 7.84
N ARG A 155 -6.83 -14.09 8.72
CA ARG A 155 -6.50 -14.53 10.07
C ARG A 155 -7.74 -14.82 10.90
N ALA A 156 -8.76 -13.98 10.80
CA ALA A 156 -10.06 -14.23 11.45
C ALA A 156 -10.73 -15.52 10.91
N CYS A 157 -10.72 -15.76 9.59
CA CYS A 157 -11.21 -17.01 9.00
C CYS A 157 -10.46 -18.23 9.55
N ARG A 158 -9.13 -18.20 9.64
CA ARG A 158 -8.33 -19.29 10.22
C ARG A 158 -8.74 -19.59 11.65
N HIS A 159 -8.85 -18.57 12.49
CA HIS A 159 -9.26 -18.75 13.88
C HIS A 159 -10.70 -19.27 14.02
N GLY A 160 -11.59 -18.91 13.09
CA GLY A 160 -12.91 -19.53 12.98
C GLY A 160 -12.82 -21.03 12.72
N ARG A 161 -11.92 -21.47 11.85
CA ARG A 161 -11.68 -22.91 11.60
C ARG A 161 -11.11 -23.63 12.82
N LEU A 162 -10.19 -23.02 13.55
CA LEU A 162 -9.66 -23.59 14.81
C LEU A 162 -10.77 -23.79 15.84
N LEU A 163 -11.82 -22.98 15.80
CA LEU A 163 -13.02 -23.12 16.63
C LEU A 163 -14.12 -23.99 15.98
N ASN A 164 -13.85 -24.64 14.84
CA ASN A 164 -14.81 -25.43 14.06
C ASN A 164 -16.06 -24.65 13.62
N ILE A 165 -15.95 -23.34 13.42
CA ILE A 165 -17.02 -22.50 12.90
C ILE A 165 -17.15 -22.73 11.38
N ALA A 166 -18.41 -22.86 10.91
CA ALA A 166 -18.67 -22.98 9.47
C ALA A 166 -18.34 -21.66 8.73
N PRO A 167 -17.88 -21.71 7.47
CA PRO A 167 -17.63 -20.51 6.66
C PRO A 167 -18.86 -19.61 6.53
N GLY A 168 -18.62 -18.31 6.35
CA GLY A 168 -19.67 -17.28 6.19
C GLY A 168 -20.02 -16.53 7.48
N PHE A 169 -19.42 -16.88 8.60
CA PHE A 169 -19.70 -16.32 9.92
C PHE A 169 -19.24 -14.86 10.10
N LEU A 170 -18.21 -14.44 9.37
CA LEU A 170 -17.67 -13.07 9.50
C LEU A 170 -18.67 -12.00 9.07
N THR A 171 -19.55 -12.32 8.13
CA THR A 171 -20.62 -11.42 7.69
C THR A 171 -21.62 -11.14 8.79
N ASP A 172 -22.02 -12.16 9.57
CA ASP A 172 -22.94 -12.02 10.70
C ASP A 172 -22.30 -11.19 11.83
N LEU A 173 -21.02 -11.42 12.10
CA LEU A 173 -20.27 -10.64 13.08
C LEU A 173 -20.10 -9.17 12.64
N ALA A 174 -19.86 -8.93 11.36
CA ALA A 174 -19.79 -7.57 10.81
C ALA A 174 -21.14 -6.81 10.98
N ALA A 175 -22.26 -7.49 10.84
CA ALA A 175 -23.57 -6.89 11.11
C ALA A 175 -23.70 -6.42 12.58
N THR A 176 -23.18 -7.20 13.53
CA THR A 176 -23.15 -6.82 14.95
C THR A 176 -22.21 -5.63 15.21
N VAL A 177 -21.04 -5.59 14.56
CA VAL A 177 -20.14 -4.44 14.63
C VAL A 177 -20.84 -3.17 14.16
N ILE A 178 -21.53 -3.23 13.01
CA ILE A 178 -22.27 -2.10 12.43
C ILE A 178 -23.36 -1.64 13.36
N GLU A 179 -24.19 -2.58 13.87
CA GLU A 179 -25.30 -2.26 14.77
C GLU A 179 -24.82 -1.60 16.06
N GLY A 180 -23.74 -2.12 16.66
CA GLY A 180 -23.16 -1.58 17.89
C GLY A 180 -22.41 -0.26 17.74
N SER A 181 -22.08 0.15 16.50
CA SER A 181 -21.25 1.34 16.23
C SER A 181 -21.96 2.45 15.45
N LYS A 182 -23.13 2.19 14.85
CA LYS A 182 -23.82 3.12 13.93
C LYS A 182 -24.20 4.46 14.54
N ASP A 183 -24.42 4.55 15.85
CA ASP A 183 -24.78 5.80 16.52
C ASP A 183 -23.60 6.78 16.56
N GLY A 184 -22.38 6.28 16.69
CA GLY A 184 -21.15 7.08 16.62
C GLY A 184 -20.57 7.20 15.21
N TYR A 185 -20.87 6.23 14.35
CA TYR A 185 -20.30 6.08 12.99
C TYR A 185 -21.41 5.71 11.99
N PRO A 186 -22.31 6.65 11.64
CA PRO A 186 -23.47 6.39 10.78
C PRO A 186 -23.10 5.87 9.38
N GLU A 187 -21.88 6.18 8.90
CA GLU A 187 -21.34 5.68 7.64
C GLU A 187 -21.23 4.15 7.59
N LEU A 188 -21.11 3.49 8.71
CA LEU A 188 -21.12 2.02 8.76
C LEU A 188 -22.48 1.46 8.33
N GLU A 189 -23.59 2.04 8.80
CA GLU A 189 -24.92 1.63 8.39
C GLU A 189 -25.21 2.00 6.93
N GLU A 190 -24.79 3.20 6.49
CA GLU A 190 -24.94 3.64 5.09
C GLU A 190 -24.22 2.70 4.12
N LYS A 191 -23.08 2.12 4.50
CA LYS A 191 -22.26 1.23 3.69
C LYS A 191 -22.40 -0.25 4.04
N LYS A 192 -23.37 -0.62 4.86
CA LYS A 192 -23.56 -1.97 5.38
C LYS A 192 -23.49 -3.06 4.32
N ASP A 193 -24.31 -2.96 3.28
CA ASP A 193 -24.35 -3.96 2.22
C ASP A 193 -23.01 -4.08 1.49
N PHE A 194 -22.31 -2.97 1.31
CA PHE A 194 -20.99 -2.94 0.70
C PHE A 194 -19.96 -3.64 1.58
N ILE A 195 -19.88 -3.32 2.87
CA ILE A 195 -18.98 -3.94 3.84
C ILE A 195 -19.19 -5.45 3.87
N MET A 196 -20.43 -5.88 4.03
CA MET A 196 -20.79 -7.29 4.07
C MET A 196 -20.44 -8.04 2.79
N ASN A 197 -20.62 -7.41 1.62
CA ASN A 197 -20.27 -8.02 0.34
C ASN A 197 -18.74 -8.19 0.17
N VAL A 198 -17.96 -7.21 0.62
CA VAL A 198 -16.49 -7.29 0.55
C VAL A 198 -15.97 -8.40 1.46
N ILE A 199 -16.45 -8.47 2.70
CA ILE A 199 -16.08 -9.51 3.66
C ILE A 199 -16.45 -10.89 3.11
N ARG A 200 -17.69 -11.08 2.66
CA ARG A 200 -18.17 -12.36 2.12
C ARG A 200 -17.32 -12.85 0.95
N LYS A 201 -17.04 -11.98 -0.03
CA LYS A 201 -16.25 -12.35 -1.20
C LYS A 201 -14.82 -12.76 -0.85
N GLU A 202 -14.17 -12.05 0.05
CA GLU A 202 -12.80 -12.40 0.45
C GLU A 202 -12.79 -13.68 1.31
N GLU A 203 -13.79 -13.88 2.18
CA GLU A 203 -13.98 -15.11 2.97
C GLU A 203 -14.18 -16.31 2.02
N GLU A 204 -15.14 -16.25 1.09
CA GLU A 204 -15.39 -17.30 0.09
C GLU A 204 -14.16 -17.60 -0.79
N GLN A 205 -13.40 -16.58 -1.14
CA GLN A 205 -12.18 -16.76 -1.93
C GLN A 205 -11.08 -17.43 -1.10
N PHE A 206 -10.94 -17.06 0.16
CA PHE A 206 -9.94 -17.65 1.05
C PHE A 206 -10.28 -19.09 1.41
N GLU A 207 -11.54 -19.43 1.65
CA GLU A 207 -11.98 -20.80 1.90
C GLU A 207 -11.57 -21.79 0.80
N LYS A 208 -11.55 -21.35 -0.44
CA LYS A 208 -11.08 -22.19 -1.58
C LYS A 208 -9.58 -22.46 -1.55
N THR A 209 -8.81 -21.57 -0.95
CA THR A 209 -7.34 -21.63 -0.97
C THR A 209 -6.75 -22.18 0.33
N ILE A 210 -7.43 -21.98 1.47
CA ILE A 210 -6.91 -22.36 2.78
C ILE A 210 -6.73 -23.87 2.92
N ASP A 211 -7.72 -24.66 2.47
CA ASP A 211 -7.65 -26.12 2.55
C ASP A 211 -6.48 -26.67 1.78
N GLN A 212 -6.28 -26.19 0.57
CA GLN A 212 -5.19 -26.61 -0.29
C GLN A 212 -3.84 -26.16 0.28
N GLY A 213 -3.75 -24.93 0.79
CA GLY A 213 -2.54 -24.40 1.42
C GLY A 213 -2.15 -25.17 2.67
N LEU A 214 -3.12 -25.53 3.52
CA LEU A 214 -2.86 -26.34 4.73
C LEU A 214 -2.42 -27.77 4.42
N VAL A 215 -2.99 -28.42 3.39
CA VAL A 215 -2.55 -29.75 2.95
C VAL A 215 -1.09 -29.70 2.52
N ILE A 216 -0.73 -28.74 1.67
CA ILE A 216 0.63 -28.58 1.16
C ILE A 216 1.62 -28.23 2.27
N LEU A 217 1.22 -27.33 3.20
CA LEU A 217 2.06 -27.01 4.36
C LEU A 217 2.32 -28.24 5.23
N ASN A 218 1.31 -29.11 5.42
CA ASN A 218 1.48 -30.35 6.16
C ASN A 218 2.43 -31.32 5.45
N GLU A 219 2.32 -31.49 4.12
CA GLU A 219 3.25 -32.27 3.33
C GLU A 219 4.71 -31.75 3.47
N MET A 220 4.87 -30.42 3.46
CA MET A 220 6.18 -29.80 3.67
C MET A 220 6.72 -30.06 5.08
N LYS A 221 5.87 -30.01 6.12
CA LYS A 221 6.26 -30.35 7.50
C LYS A 221 6.66 -31.83 7.66
N GLU A 222 5.92 -32.74 7.03
CA GLU A 222 6.28 -34.17 7.04
C GLU A 222 7.67 -34.39 6.41
N LYS A 223 7.92 -33.78 5.26
CA LYS A 223 9.23 -33.82 4.59
C LYS A 223 10.33 -33.24 5.47
N MET A 224 10.11 -32.12 6.11
CA MET A 224 11.05 -31.49 7.05
C MET A 224 11.36 -32.41 8.24
N ALA A 225 10.35 -33.10 8.76
CA ALA A 225 10.53 -34.06 9.85
C ALA A 225 11.40 -35.27 9.42
N GLU A 226 11.22 -35.77 8.20
CA GLU A 226 12.07 -36.83 7.61
C GLU A 226 13.51 -36.35 7.42
N GLU A 227 13.72 -35.10 7.00
CA GLU A 227 15.03 -34.49 6.80
C GLU A 227 15.69 -34.00 8.11
N GLY A 228 14.95 -34.00 9.22
CA GLY A 228 15.41 -33.54 10.53
C GLY A 228 15.64 -32.02 10.60
N THR A 229 14.98 -31.23 9.74
CA THR A 229 15.07 -29.77 9.72
C THR A 229 13.94 -29.16 10.55
N LYS A 230 14.22 -27.99 11.16
CA LYS A 230 13.22 -27.20 11.91
C LYS A 230 12.98 -25.81 11.31
N THR A 231 13.39 -25.61 10.06
CA THR A 231 13.22 -24.35 9.36
C THR A 231 12.66 -24.61 7.98
N LEU A 232 11.49 -24.06 7.67
CA LEU A 232 10.92 -24.11 6.33
C LEU A 232 11.76 -23.26 5.38
N SER A 233 12.12 -23.83 4.23
CA SER A 233 12.92 -23.12 3.23
C SER A 233 12.20 -21.90 2.69
N GLY A 234 12.93 -20.83 2.36
CA GLY A 234 12.36 -19.63 1.75
C GLY A 234 11.69 -19.90 0.41
N GLU A 235 12.19 -20.88 -0.36
CA GLU A 235 11.60 -21.31 -1.63
C GLU A 235 10.24 -21.99 -1.44
N ASP A 236 10.11 -22.87 -0.45
CA ASP A 236 8.84 -23.55 -0.15
C ASP A 236 7.83 -22.57 0.41
N ALA A 237 8.24 -21.65 1.29
CA ALA A 237 7.41 -20.57 1.80
C ALA A 237 6.93 -19.66 0.66
N PHE A 238 7.82 -19.33 -0.28
CA PHE A 238 7.48 -18.55 -1.46
C PHE A 238 6.52 -19.30 -2.40
N LYS A 239 6.67 -20.59 -2.57
CA LYS A 239 5.77 -21.43 -3.36
C LYS A 239 4.36 -21.45 -2.77
N LEU A 240 4.23 -21.57 -1.45
CA LEU A 240 2.94 -21.44 -0.76
C LEU A 240 2.28 -20.09 -1.01
N TYR A 241 3.06 -19.01 -0.95
CA TYR A 241 2.57 -17.65 -1.17
C TYR A 241 2.18 -17.39 -2.62
N ASP A 242 3.08 -17.66 -3.57
CA ASP A 242 2.93 -17.29 -4.98
C ASP A 242 1.96 -18.20 -5.75
N THR A 243 2.13 -19.53 -5.56
CA THR A 243 1.36 -20.51 -6.33
C THR A 243 -0.01 -20.81 -5.72
N TYR A 244 -0.08 -20.86 -4.39
CA TYR A 244 -1.29 -21.28 -3.68
C TYR A 244 -2.00 -20.11 -2.99
N GLY A 245 -1.45 -18.88 -3.05
CA GLY A 245 -2.06 -17.70 -2.44
C GLY A 245 -2.16 -17.75 -0.91
N PHE A 246 -1.32 -18.60 -0.27
CA PHE A 246 -1.29 -18.77 1.17
C PHE A 246 -0.37 -17.72 1.79
N PRO A 247 -0.89 -16.78 2.62
CA PRO A 247 -0.09 -15.65 3.10
C PRO A 247 1.10 -16.09 3.93
N ILE A 248 2.26 -15.49 3.72
CA ILE A 248 3.49 -15.81 4.47
C ILE A 248 3.32 -15.60 5.99
N ASP A 249 2.62 -14.56 6.40
CA ASP A 249 2.36 -14.29 7.81
C ASP A 249 1.52 -15.39 8.46
N LEU A 250 0.58 -15.97 7.71
CA LEU A 250 -0.23 -17.09 8.17
C LEU A 250 0.60 -18.38 8.24
N THR A 251 1.47 -18.61 7.27
CA THR A 251 2.45 -19.72 7.29
C THR A 251 3.33 -19.62 8.53
N LYS A 252 3.83 -18.41 8.80
CA LYS A 252 4.68 -18.12 9.96
C LYS A 252 3.97 -18.41 11.27
N GLU A 253 2.77 -17.89 11.45
CA GLU A 253 1.96 -18.10 12.66
C GLU A 253 1.70 -19.60 12.93
N ILE A 254 1.36 -20.38 11.89
CA ILE A 254 1.12 -21.82 12.02
C ILE A 254 2.39 -22.57 12.42
N LEU A 255 3.52 -22.21 11.84
CA LEU A 255 4.79 -22.88 12.10
C LEU A 255 5.37 -22.51 13.47
N GLU A 256 5.23 -21.25 13.89
CA GLU A 256 5.64 -20.78 15.23
C GLU A 256 4.89 -21.50 16.35
N GLU A 257 3.59 -21.82 16.18
CA GLU A 257 2.82 -22.62 17.13
C GLU A 257 3.40 -24.02 17.36
N GLU A 258 4.12 -24.55 16.36
CA GLU A 258 4.76 -25.87 16.39
C GLU A 258 6.29 -25.80 16.67
N GLY A 259 6.82 -24.60 16.91
CA GLY A 259 8.25 -24.36 17.14
C GLY A 259 9.12 -24.57 15.89
N ILE A 260 8.58 -24.29 14.72
CA ILE A 260 9.24 -24.36 13.42
C ILE A 260 9.48 -22.92 12.92
N ASP A 261 10.70 -22.64 12.47
CA ASP A 261 11.08 -21.35 11.91
C ASP A 261 10.90 -21.29 10.39
N ILE A 262 10.96 -20.07 9.82
CA ILE A 262 10.97 -19.82 8.37
C ILE A 262 12.27 -19.11 7.98
N ASP A 263 12.85 -19.51 6.86
CA ASP A 263 13.92 -18.75 6.18
C ASP A 263 13.35 -17.51 5.49
N GLU A 264 13.18 -16.42 6.26
CA GLU A 264 12.65 -15.16 5.76
C GLU A 264 13.58 -14.49 4.73
N GLU A 265 14.89 -14.69 4.82
CA GLU A 265 15.84 -14.13 3.86
C GLU A 265 15.73 -14.84 2.51
N GLY A 266 15.64 -16.16 2.51
CA GLY A 266 15.39 -16.96 1.32
C GLY A 266 14.03 -16.63 0.68
N PHE A 267 12.99 -16.41 1.48
CA PHE A 267 11.68 -15.95 0.98
C PHE A 267 11.79 -14.59 0.29
N LYS A 268 12.45 -13.60 0.91
CA LYS A 268 12.66 -12.26 0.32
C LYS A 268 13.46 -12.34 -0.98
N ALA A 269 14.49 -13.21 -1.01
CA ALA A 269 15.28 -13.44 -2.21
C ALA A 269 14.44 -14.04 -3.35
N ALA A 270 13.59 -15.03 -3.08
CA ALA A 270 12.68 -15.63 -4.05
C ALA A 270 11.65 -14.62 -4.58
N MET A 271 11.09 -13.77 -3.70
CA MET A 271 10.22 -12.66 -4.07
C MET A 271 10.90 -11.67 -5.00
N GLU A 272 12.16 -11.32 -4.73
CA GLU A 272 12.91 -10.38 -5.56
C GLU A 272 13.23 -10.99 -6.94
N VAL A 273 13.57 -12.27 -7.00
CA VAL A 273 13.76 -13.00 -8.27
C VAL A 273 12.47 -12.96 -9.11
N GLN A 274 11.32 -13.20 -8.49
CA GLN A 274 10.04 -13.11 -9.18
C GLN A 274 9.74 -11.69 -9.67
N ARG A 275 9.97 -10.68 -8.82
CA ARG A 275 9.83 -9.26 -9.21
C ARG A 275 10.70 -8.91 -10.40
N GLN A 276 11.95 -9.36 -10.39
CA GLN A 276 12.87 -9.14 -11.50
C GLN A 276 12.45 -9.89 -12.76
N THR A 277 11.93 -11.13 -12.61
CA THR A 277 11.40 -11.91 -13.73
C THR A 277 10.15 -11.24 -14.31
N ALA A 278 9.24 -10.79 -13.46
CA ALA A 278 8.07 -10.02 -13.88
C ALA A 278 8.45 -8.67 -14.53
N ARG A 279 9.48 -7.98 -14.01
CA ARG A 279 10.04 -6.77 -14.64
C ARG A 279 10.68 -7.10 -15.99
N LYS A 280 11.43 -8.19 -16.11
CA LYS A 280 12.02 -8.64 -17.39
C LYS A 280 10.94 -9.07 -18.40
N ALA A 281 9.90 -9.74 -17.96
CA ALA A 281 8.74 -10.07 -18.80
C ALA A 281 7.98 -8.82 -19.23
N ARG A 282 7.87 -7.79 -18.36
CA ARG A 282 7.33 -6.47 -18.71
C ARG A 282 8.24 -5.67 -19.63
N LYS A 283 9.56 -5.92 -19.66
CA LYS A 283 10.49 -5.30 -20.61
C LYS A 283 10.21 -5.66 -22.07
N ALA A 284 9.52 -6.76 -22.33
CA ALA A 284 9.01 -7.11 -23.65
C ALA A 284 7.75 -6.31 -24.04
N THR A 285 7.15 -5.55 -23.11
CA THR A 285 6.05 -4.61 -23.34
C THR A 285 6.44 -3.30 -22.66
N ASN A 286 6.94 -2.35 -23.44
CA ASN A 286 7.33 -0.99 -23.03
C ASN A 286 6.32 -0.32 -22.09
N TYR A 287 6.55 -0.33 -20.76
CA TYR A 287 5.93 0.64 -19.86
C TYR A 287 6.72 0.80 -18.55
N MET A 288 7.29 2.02 -18.36
CA MET A 288 7.86 2.63 -17.16
C MET A 288 8.90 1.83 -16.34
N GLY A 289 10.18 2.22 -16.43
CA GLY A 289 11.11 2.09 -15.32
C GLY A 289 12.42 1.33 -15.55
N ALA A 290 12.99 1.30 -16.77
CA ALA A 290 14.28 0.66 -16.99
C ALA A 290 15.40 1.56 -17.53
N ASP A 291 15.12 2.81 -17.90
CA ASP A 291 16.10 3.70 -18.55
C ASP A 291 16.46 4.90 -17.66
N ALA A 292 16.60 4.67 -16.36
CA ALA A 292 16.99 5.71 -15.41
C ALA A 292 18.44 6.17 -15.58
N THR A 293 19.34 5.33 -16.09
CA THR A 293 20.78 5.53 -15.99
C THR A 293 21.34 6.66 -16.87
N VAL A 294 20.90 6.82 -18.12
CA VAL A 294 21.37 7.89 -19.00
C VAL A 294 20.80 9.23 -18.59
N TYR A 295 19.50 9.27 -18.29
CA TYR A 295 18.80 10.50 -17.93
C TYR A 295 19.16 11.03 -16.54
N GLU A 296 19.60 10.17 -15.62
CA GLU A 296 20.13 10.56 -14.32
C GLU A 296 21.46 11.29 -14.39
N SER A 297 22.24 11.05 -15.45
CA SER A 297 23.52 11.72 -15.68
C SER A 297 23.39 13.10 -16.34
N ILE A 298 22.17 13.50 -16.76
CA ILE A 298 21.90 14.83 -17.29
C ILE A 298 21.96 15.86 -16.16
N ASP A 299 22.66 16.98 -16.40
CA ASP A 299 22.79 18.08 -15.45
C ASP A 299 21.43 18.43 -14.81
N PRO A 300 21.34 18.46 -13.46
CA PRO A 300 20.10 18.81 -12.75
C PRO A 300 19.54 20.19 -13.09
N SER A 301 20.35 21.12 -13.59
CA SER A 301 19.91 22.47 -14.00
C SER A 301 19.08 22.45 -15.30
N VAL A 302 19.17 21.39 -16.10
CA VAL A 302 18.37 21.25 -17.32
C VAL A 302 16.94 20.98 -16.95
N THR A 303 16.02 21.86 -17.36
CA THR A 303 14.57 21.74 -17.15
C THR A 303 13.84 22.06 -18.46
N SER A 304 12.63 21.59 -18.60
CA SER A 304 11.79 21.88 -19.77
C SER A 304 10.47 22.50 -19.32
N LYS A 305 10.09 23.63 -19.95
CA LYS A 305 8.79 24.27 -19.69
C LYS A 305 7.76 23.78 -20.70
N PHE A 306 6.61 23.33 -20.23
CA PHE A 306 5.49 22.94 -21.07
C PHE A 306 4.66 24.14 -21.47
N VAL A 307 4.46 24.35 -22.79
CA VAL A 307 3.68 25.45 -23.39
C VAL A 307 2.51 24.94 -24.25
N GLY A 308 2.25 23.64 -24.25
CA GLY A 308 1.32 22.98 -25.16
C GLY A 308 -0.17 23.15 -24.85
N TYR A 309 -0.55 23.93 -23.84
CA TYR A 309 -1.97 24.34 -23.68
C TYR A 309 -2.37 25.41 -24.68
N GLU A 310 -1.44 26.25 -25.09
CA GLU A 310 -1.70 27.40 -25.96
C GLU A 310 -1.15 27.22 -27.38
N HIS A 311 -0.13 26.31 -27.52
CA HIS A 311 0.62 26.14 -28.77
C HIS A 311 0.66 24.67 -29.19
N LEU A 312 0.43 24.39 -30.48
CA LEU A 312 0.67 23.09 -31.11
C LEU A 312 2.00 23.08 -31.91
N GLU A 313 2.51 24.29 -32.20
CA GLU A 313 3.79 24.50 -32.83
C GLU A 313 4.58 25.55 -32.02
N TYR A 314 5.85 25.30 -31.78
CA TYR A 314 6.70 26.19 -30.97
C TYR A 314 8.17 26.11 -31.38
N GLU A 315 8.86 27.25 -31.37
CA GLU A 315 10.28 27.31 -31.58
C GLU A 315 11.04 27.20 -30.26
N SER A 316 12.04 26.32 -30.20
CA SER A 316 12.81 26.06 -28.98
C SER A 316 14.25 25.73 -29.33
N LYS A 317 15.06 25.54 -28.28
CA LYS A 317 16.49 25.21 -28.43
C LYS A 317 16.75 23.82 -27.83
N ILE A 318 17.54 23.00 -28.55
CA ILE A 318 18.01 21.71 -28.06
C ILE A 318 19.01 21.93 -26.92
N THR A 319 18.73 21.38 -25.75
CA THR A 319 19.57 21.47 -24.55
C THR A 319 20.44 20.25 -24.36
N VAL A 320 19.87 19.04 -24.59
CA VAL A 320 20.58 17.76 -24.46
C VAL A 320 20.07 16.80 -25.53
N LEU A 321 20.93 15.95 -26.02
CA LEU A 321 20.65 14.81 -26.88
C LEU A 321 21.17 13.53 -26.22
N THR A 322 20.43 12.45 -26.30
CA THR A 322 20.90 11.13 -25.84
C THR A 322 20.56 10.05 -26.86
N THR A 323 21.37 9.03 -26.95
CA THR A 323 20.99 7.71 -27.46
C THR A 323 20.32 6.90 -26.35
N GLU A 324 20.13 5.60 -26.52
CA GLU A 324 19.61 4.72 -25.44
C GLU A 324 20.64 4.59 -24.29
N ASP A 325 21.93 4.72 -24.58
CA ASP A 325 23.00 4.37 -23.64
C ASP A 325 23.87 5.57 -23.21
N GLU A 326 23.91 6.66 -23.96
CA GLU A 326 24.83 7.79 -23.70
C GLU A 326 24.29 9.17 -24.10
N ILE A 327 24.84 10.22 -23.48
CA ILE A 327 24.61 11.61 -23.87
C ILE A 327 25.50 11.88 -25.06
N VAL A 328 24.94 12.48 -26.13
CA VAL A 328 25.64 12.74 -27.39
C VAL A 328 25.53 14.22 -27.79
N ASP A 329 26.49 14.69 -28.58
CA ASP A 329 26.47 16.06 -29.10
C ASP A 329 25.60 16.23 -30.35
N ALA A 330 25.31 15.13 -31.06
CA ALA A 330 24.49 15.13 -32.27
C ALA A 330 23.77 13.79 -32.46
N LEU A 331 22.61 13.83 -33.13
CA LEU A 331 21.91 12.67 -33.68
C LEU A 331 21.85 12.78 -35.20
N SER A 332 22.15 11.67 -35.87
CA SER A 332 22.25 11.57 -37.34
C SER A 332 21.11 10.73 -37.92
N ASP A 333 20.96 10.77 -39.22
CA ASP A 333 19.95 10.03 -40.00
C ASP A 333 19.85 8.56 -39.61
N GLY A 334 18.64 8.13 -39.30
CA GLY A 334 18.32 6.77 -38.85
C GLY A 334 18.58 6.47 -37.35
N GLU A 335 19.27 7.36 -36.61
CA GLU A 335 19.58 7.15 -35.20
C GLU A 335 18.33 7.36 -34.30
N ARG A 336 18.16 6.47 -33.34
CA ARG A 336 17.18 6.62 -32.28
C ARG A 336 17.78 7.35 -31.08
N GLY A 337 16.93 8.18 -30.43
CA GLY A 337 17.42 8.93 -29.30
C GLY A 337 16.31 9.71 -28.60
N THR A 338 16.76 10.57 -27.67
CA THR A 338 15.87 11.49 -26.94
C THR A 338 16.38 12.92 -27.08
N ILE A 339 15.47 13.81 -27.43
CA ILE A 339 15.75 15.24 -27.54
C ILE A 339 15.14 15.97 -26.33
N PHE A 340 15.93 16.77 -25.65
CA PHE A 340 15.51 17.70 -24.61
C PHE A 340 15.61 19.14 -25.12
N VAL A 341 14.60 19.94 -24.79
CA VAL A 341 14.50 21.34 -25.19
C VAL A 341 14.09 22.22 -24.01
N ASP A 342 14.34 23.53 -24.11
CA ASP A 342 13.98 24.51 -23.07
C ASP A 342 12.48 24.63 -22.88
N GLU A 343 11.72 24.77 -23.97
CA GLU A 343 10.26 24.88 -23.97
C GLU A 343 9.65 23.92 -24.99
N THR A 344 8.55 23.25 -24.62
CA THR A 344 7.94 22.24 -25.50
C THR A 344 6.41 22.33 -25.52
N PRO A 345 5.77 22.22 -26.72
CA PRO A 345 4.35 22.06 -26.85
C PRO A 345 3.88 20.60 -26.65
N PHE A 346 4.80 19.64 -26.58
CA PHE A 346 4.49 18.23 -26.46
C PHE A 346 4.09 17.87 -25.04
N TYR A 347 2.90 17.26 -24.88
CA TYR A 347 2.41 16.72 -23.62
C TYR A 347 3.10 15.39 -23.32
N ALA A 348 3.78 15.32 -22.20
CA ALA A 348 4.39 14.10 -21.72
C ALA A 348 3.34 13.20 -21.04
N THR A 349 3.47 11.89 -21.20
CA THR A 349 2.61 10.91 -20.50
C THR A 349 2.49 11.25 -19.02
N SER A 350 1.29 11.55 -18.58
CA SER A 350 0.99 11.91 -17.19
C SER A 350 -0.48 11.70 -16.89
N GLY A 351 -0.79 11.29 -15.64
CA GLY A 351 -2.17 11.10 -15.20
C GLY A 351 -2.97 10.10 -16.04
N GLY A 352 -2.31 9.16 -16.72
CA GLY A 352 -2.93 8.19 -17.60
C GLY A 352 -3.28 8.69 -19.01
N GLN A 353 -3.03 9.96 -19.33
CA GLN A 353 -3.12 10.46 -20.69
C GLN A 353 -1.86 10.07 -21.47
N GLU A 354 -2.04 9.55 -22.68
CA GLU A 354 -0.92 9.24 -23.59
C GLU A 354 -0.18 10.48 -24.04
N ALA A 355 1.12 10.31 -24.33
CA ALA A 355 1.97 11.34 -24.87
C ALA A 355 1.53 11.78 -26.28
N ASP A 356 1.89 13.00 -26.61
CA ASP A 356 1.78 13.48 -27.98
C ASP A 356 2.82 12.81 -28.88
N HIS A 357 2.48 12.75 -30.15
CA HIS A 357 3.38 12.47 -31.25
C HIS A 357 3.53 13.72 -32.13
N GLY A 358 4.54 13.72 -32.97
CA GLY A 358 4.77 14.82 -33.91
C GLY A 358 6.18 14.81 -34.46
N VAL A 359 6.66 15.99 -34.84
CA VAL A 359 7.98 16.14 -35.45
C VAL A 359 8.72 17.33 -34.87
N ILE A 360 10.05 17.20 -34.80
CA ILE A 360 10.98 18.29 -34.49
C ILE A 360 11.83 18.55 -35.74
N LYS A 361 11.91 19.81 -36.19
CA LYS A 361 12.62 20.19 -37.42
C LYS A 361 13.70 21.20 -37.14
N CYS A 362 14.84 21.02 -37.84
CA CYS A 362 15.96 21.95 -37.85
C CYS A 362 16.56 22.00 -39.27
N GLY A 363 16.34 23.06 -40.04
CA GLY A 363 16.75 23.10 -41.42
C GLY A 363 16.23 21.92 -42.25
N ASP A 364 17.15 21.11 -42.81
CA ASP A 364 16.79 19.86 -43.52
C ASP A 364 16.62 18.64 -42.61
N GLY A 365 16.95 18.78 -41.30
CA GLY A 365 16.82 17.71 -40.31
C GLY A 365 15.39 17.55 -39.81
N GLU A 366 14.95 16.28 -39.68
CA GLU A 366 13.63 15.93 -39.19
C GLU A 366 13.75 14.77 -38.19
N PHE A 367 13.26 14.97 -36.99
CA PHE A 367 13.16 13.96 -35.93
C PHE A 367 11.69 13.65 -35.68
N VAL A 368 11.32 12.38 -35.79
CA VAL A 368 9.95 11.89 -35.49
C VAL A 368 9.83 11.56 -34.01
N VAL A 369 8.88 12.21 -33.34
CA VAL A 369 8.58 11.98 -31.92
C VAL A 369 7.51 10.91 -31.80
N GLU A 370 7.87 9.78 -31.20
CA GLU A 370 6.98 8.61 -30.99
C GLU A 370 6.47 8.53 -29.54
N ASP A 371 7.18 9.13 -28.58
CA ASP A 371 6.79 9.17 -27.16
C ASP A 371 7.38 10.40 -26.47
N VAL A 372 6.72 10.88 -25.42
CA VAL A 372 7.22 12.01 -24.62
C VAL A 372 7.07 11.66 -23.14
N LYS A 373 8.19 11.73 -22.41
CA LYS A 373 8.24 11.35 -20.99
C LYS A 373 8.72 12.49 -20.10
N LYS A 374 8.11 12.54 -18.91
CA LYS A 374 8.55 13.43 -17.84
C LYS A 374 9.64 12.73 -17.04
N MET A 375 10.83 13.32 -16.99
CA MET A 375 12.00 12.81 -16.28
C MET A 375 12.18 13.52 -14.93
N LEU A 376 13.00 12.96 -14.06
CA LEU A 376 13.39 13.59 -12.79
C LEU A 376 13.97 14.99 -13.01
N GLY A 377 13.67 15.92 -12.09
CA GLY A 377 14.14 17.30 -12.18
C GLY A 377 13.40 18.20 -13.18
N GLY A 378 12.18 17.80 -13.60
CA GLY A 378 11.34 18.64 -14.47
C GLY A 378 11.73 18.64 -15.94
N LYS A 379 12.54 17.67 -16.38
CA LYS A 379 12.94 17.47 -17.78
C LYS A 379 11.82 16.80 -18.56
N ILE A 380 11.62 17.20 -19.84
CA ILE A 380 10.70 16.54 -20.76
C ILE A 380 11.51 15.99 -21.94
N GLY A 381 11.57 14.67 -22.07
CA GLY A 381 12.31 13.98 -23.12
C GLY A 381 11.40 13.56 -24.27
N HIS A 382 11.76 13.96 -25.49
CA HIS A 382 11.09 13.60 -26.73
C HIS A 382 11.80 12.39 -27.32
N ILE A 383 11.19 11.23 -27.26
CA ILE A 383 11.76 9.94 -27.66
C ILE A 383 11.32 9.63 -29.08
N GLY A 384 12.27 9.24 -29.92
CA GLY A 384 11.97 8.91 -31.29
C GLY A 384 13.21 8.60 -32.13
N TYR A 385 13.23 9.02 -33.41
CA TYR A 385 14.33 8.76 -34.30
C TYR A 385 14.52 9.90 -35.34
N MET A 386 15.75 10.07 -35.79
CA MET A 386 16.07 10.95 -36.92
C MET A 386 15.58 10.34 -38.22
N ALA A 387 14.51 10.90 -38.79
CA ALA A 387 14.00 10.46 -40.08
C ALA A 387 14.85 10.98 -41.26
N LYS A 388 15.56 12.09 -41.04
CA LYS A 388 16.38 12.71 -42.07
C LYS A 388 17.36 13.73 -41.45
N GLY A 389 18.58 13.75 -41.97
CA GLY A 389 19.56 14.77 -41.65
C GLY A 389 20.26 14.60 -40.30
N MET A 390 20.59 15.70 -39.63
CA MET A 390 21.32 15.71 -38.37
C MET A 390 20.83 16.87 -37.49
N MET A 391 20.81 16.65 -36.18
CA MET A 391 20.56 17.70 -35.16
C MET A 391 21.66 17.70 -34.11
N LYS A 392 22.00 18.86 -33.59
CA LYS A 392 23.05 19.05 -32.57
C LYS A 392 22.54 19.78 -31.35
N VAL A 393 23.22 19.58 -30.24
CA VAL A 393 22.99 20.37 -29.03
C VAL A 393 23.21 21.85 -29.36
N GLY A 394 22.27 22.68 -28.98
CA GLY A 394 22.27 24.12 -29.23
C GLY A 394 21.51 24.58 -30.47
N ASP A 395 21.07 23.66 -31.34
CA ASP A 395 20.27 24.00 -32.51
C ASP A 395 18.91 24.58 -32.14
N GLN A 396 18.46 25.58 -32.95
CA GLN A 396 17.10 26.09 -32.91
C GLN A 396 16.20 25.18 -33.73
N VAL A 397 15.11 24.73 -33.10
CA VAL A 397 14.20 23.73 -33.68
C VAL A 397 12.77 24.21 -33.63
N THR A 398 12.00 23.79 -34.60
CA THR A 398 10.52 23.93 -34.58
C THR A 398 9.90 22.60 -34.18
N LEU A 399 9.17 22.61 -33.07
CA LEU A 399 8.40 21.47 -32.55
C LEU A 399 6.97 21.56 -33.02
N THR A 400 6.46 20.52 -33.70
CA THR A 400 5.09 20.46 -34.21
C THR A 400 4.39 19.21 -33.71
N VAL A 401 3.36 19.39 -32.91
CA VAL A 401 2.54 18.30 -32.35
C VAL A 401 1.51 17.86 -33.38
N ASP A 402 1.21 16.55 -33.47
CA ASP A 402 0.10 16.03 -34.25
C ASP A 402 -1.25 16.52 -33.67
N PRO A 403 -1.95 17.44 -34.38
CA PRO A 403 -3.17 18.02 -33.85
C PRO A 403 -4.34 17.03 -33.78
N GLN A 404 -4.38 16.03 -34.65
CA GLN A 404 -5.46 15.05 -34.66
C GLN A 404 -5.34 14.13 -33.46
N ARG A 405 -4.13 13.60 -33.21
CA ARG A 405 -3.86 12.76 -32.03
C ARG A 405 -4.11 13.53 -30.73
N ARG A 406 -3.64 14.77 -30.61
CA ARG A 406 -3.89 15.63 -29.44
C ARG A 406 -5.39 15.77 -29.13
N VAL A 407 -6.22 16.03 -30.13
CA VAL A 407 -7.68 16.16 -29.97
C VAL A 407 -8.30 14.82 -29.51
N LEU A 408 -7.87 13.70 -30.06
CA LEU A 408 -8.35 12.38 -29.62
C LEU A 408 -7.99 12.10 -28.16
N CYS A 409 -6.73 12.34 -27.76
CA CYS A 409 -6.28 12.17 -26.39
C CYS A 409 -7.05 13.08 -25.41
N ALA A 410 -7.28 14.34 -25.75
CA ALA A 410 -8.06 15.27 -24.95
C ALA A 410 -9.52 14.85 -24.80
N ARG A 411 -10.14 14.30 -25.85
CA ARG A 411 -11.51 13.74 -25.78
C ARG A 411 -11.57 12.52 -24.88
N ASN A 412 -10.60 11.60 -24.97
CA ASN A 412 -10.52 10.43 -24.10
C ASN A 412 -10.35 10.83 -22.63
N HIS A 413 -9.52 11.85 -22.35
CA HIS A 413 -9.39 12.42 -21.01
C HIS A 413 -10.74 12.90 -20.46
N SER A 414 -11.46 13.71 -21.23
CA SER A 414 -12.80 14.19 -20.85
C SER A 414 -13.81 13.05 -20.70
N ALA A 415 -13.79 12.07 -21.60
CA ALA A 415 -14.67 10.90 -21.54
C ALA A 415 -14.46 10.10 -20.25
N THR A 416 -13.21 9.98 -19.79
CA THR A 416 -12.91 9.30 -18.53
C THR A 416 -13.53 10.01 -17.32
N HIS A 417 -13.50 11.33 -17.26
CA HIS A 417 -14.18 12.07 -16.21
C HIS A 417 -15.71 11.88 -16.25
N LEU A 418 -16.30 11.86 -17.44
CA LEU A 418 -17.72 11.57 -17.62
C LEU A 418 -18.09 10.16 -17.20
N LEU A 419 -17.25 9.17 -17.57
CA LEU A 419 -17.41 7.78 -17.17
C LEU A 419 -17.32 7.63 -15.63
N GLN A 420 -16.33 8.27 -14.99
CA GLN A 420 -16.19 8.26 -13.54
C GLN A 420 -17.44 8.86 -12.85
N LYS A 421 -17.95 9.96 -13.38
CA LYS A 421 -19.19 10.56 -12.84
C LYS A 421 -20.40 9.63 -13.02
N ALA A 422 -20.53 8.99 -14.17
CA ALA A 422 -21.60 8.03 -14.44
C ALA A 422 -21.51 6.82 -13.50
N LEU A 423 -20.32 6.24 -13.36
CA LEU A 423 -20.09 5.12 -12.44
C LEU A 423 -20.45 5.47 -11.00
N ARG A 424 -20.02 6.64 -10.50
CA ARG A 424 -20.39 7.10 -9.15
C ARG A 424 -21.89 7.32 -8.99
N THR A 425 -22.57 7.75 -10.06
CA THR A 425 -24.01 7.98 -10.04
C THR A 425 -24.78 6.66 -10.01
N VAL A 426 -24.30 5.62 -10.71
CA VAL A 426 -24.99 4.32 -10.86
C VAL A 426 -24.58 3.35 -9.74
N LEU A 427 -23.30 3.27 -9.42
CA LEU A 427 -22.75 2.27 -8.50
C LEU A 427 -22.54 2.81 -7.08
N GLY A 428 -22.51 4.14 -6.88
CA GLY A 428 -22.32 4.76 -5.58
C GLY A 428 -20.98 5.49 -5.42
N THR A 429 -20.86 6.22 -4.31
CA THR A 429 -19.72 7.10 -4.02
C THR A 429 -18.41 6.38 -3.72
N HIS A 430 -18.46 5.08 -3.44
CA HIS A 430 -17.30 4.22 -3.22
C HIS A 430 -16.44 3.99 -4.47
N VAL A 431 -16.98 4.32 -5.66
CA VAL A 431 -16.20 4.26 -6.89
C VAL A 431 -15.18 5.38 -6.89
N GLU A 432 -13.94 5.02 -6.61
CA GLU A 432 -12.81 5.94 -6.63
C GLU A 432 -12.27 6.13 -8.06
N PRO A 433 -11.75 7.33 -8.39
CA PRO A 433 -11.06 7.53 -9.65
C PRO A 433 -9.76 6.72 -9.63
N VAL A 434 -9.77 5.56 -10.28
CA VAL A 434 -8.53 4.83 -10.58
C VAL A 434 -7.80 5.60 -11.68
N SER A 435 -6.47 5.68 -11.57
CA SER A 435 -5.66 6.30 -12.61
C SER A 435 -5.95 5.60 -13.96
N TYR A 436 -5.91 6.37 -15.05
CA TYR A 436 -6.25 5.95 -16.41
C TYR A 436 -5.59 4.64 -16.89
N THR A 437 -4.56 4.18 -16.23
CA THR A 437 -3.86 2.92 -16.48
C THR A 437 -4.72 1.67 -16.31
N HIS A 438 -5.78 1.69 -15.50
CA HIS A 438 -6.65 0.52 -15.30
C HIS A 438 -7.79 0.40 -16.32
N LEU A 439 -8.17 1.46 -17.03
CA LEU A 439 -9.16 1.39 -18.09
C LEU A 439 -8.63 0.77 -19.41
N ARG A 440 -7.32 0.54 -19.49
CA ARG A 440 -6.66 -0.07 -20.66
C ARG A 440 -6.59 -1.60 -20.60
N ALA A 441 -7.02 -2.21 -19.52
CA ALA A 441 -6.90 -3.66 -19.27
C ALA A 441 -8.14 -4.48 -19.70
N HIS A 442 -9.09 -3.85 -20.43
CA HIS A 442 -10.29 -4.56 -20.93
C HIS A 442 -10.66 -4.12 -22.34
#